data_89694f932c63746369c57cf7ab52e7ea
#
_entry.id   89694f932c63746369c57cf7ab52e7ea
#
_cell.length_a   1.000
_cell.length_b   1.000
_cell.length_c   1.000
_cell.angle_alpha   90.00
_cell.angle_beta   90.00
_cell.angle_gamma   90.00
#
_symmetry.space_group_name_H-M   'P 1'
#
loop_
_entity.id
_entity.type
_entity.pdbx_description
1 polymer ?
#
loop_
_entity_poly.entity_id
_entity_poly.type
_entity_poly.pdbx_seq_one_letter_code
_entity_poly.pdbx_strand_id
1 'polypeptide(L)'
;MRHLFMLSSEATRTLQKLFILLISVATILLITDWLVGRLIPYITTEPPFILRFANVPGVEALWAFSEAEVKPIIFTGSSQTYTGISPHVFNERLKSITHQDINSVNVSVVGSVVTVERDVIRNLIIPNHPQIIFYGIEMRALKTESQDEDYYLVSDFRNKVLGNAVSQPTPIRRDILVWLLKHSNLIQYRDNFRDWLSGIRLINKGEELLTSVDDLGFAPFPNKIGQSEANIISQFIPFTVDEATRQKLIDIGINCQQSGVQCILLNTPLHELAYQYITPSEEALYQNALAEAKLPIWDFNTGACRKLFGNASFFNLNHLNIRGAEKFSQMIADVYANVFFNTPLSGDAGCAKLSS
;
A
#
# COMPACT_ATOMS: atom_id res chain seq x y z
N MET A 1 5.40 -37.68 -46.45
CA MET A 1 6.69 -36.99 -46.17
C MET A 1 6.86 -36.82 -44.68
N ARG A 2 7.58 -37.72 -44.02
CA ARG A 2 7.94 -37.62 -42.59
C ARG A 2 9.42 -37.21 -42.56
N HIS A 3 9.70 -35.90 -42.45
CA HIS A 3 10.98 -35.40 -42.01
C HIS A 3 10.94 -35.31 -40.48
N LEU A 4 11.32 -36.40 -39.83
CA LEU A 4 11.75 -36.39 -38.45
C LEU A 4 13.04 -35.56 -38.40
N PHE A 5 13.02 -34.43 -37.66
CA PHE A 5 14.22 -33.72 -37.26
C PHE A 5 15.03 -34.65 -36.36
N MET A 6 16.01 -35.40 -36.93
CA MET A 6 17.05 -36.05 -36.15
C MET A 6 18.00 -34.94 -35.70
N LEU A 7 17.86 -34.53 -34.44
CA LEU A 7 18.86 -33.68 -33.79
C LEU A 7 20.23 -34.38 -33.94
N SER A 8 21.25 -33.65 -34.33
CA SER A 8 22.62 -34.19 -34.37
C SER A 8 23.02 -34.72 -32.99
N SER A 9 23.88 -35.71 -32.91
CA SER A 9 24.35 -36.29 -31.64
C SER A 9 24.97 -35.21 -30.73
N GLU A 10 25.52 -34.17 -31.29
CA GLU A 10 26.12 -33.04 -30.61
C GLU A 10 25.05 -32.12 -30.00
N ALA A 11 23.95 -31.86 -30.70
CA ALA A 11 22.79 -31.11 -30.19
C ALA A 11 22.14 -31.87 -29.03
N THR A 12 22.02 -33.19 -29.11
CA THR A 12 21.47 -34.01 -28.02
C THR A 12 22.36 -33.96 -26.77
N ARG A 13 23.69 -34.04 -26.92
CA ARG A 13 24.64 -33.91 -25.79
C ARG A 13 24.60 -32.51 -25.17
N THR A 14 24.44 -31.45 -25.97
CA THR A 14 24.33 -30.08 -25.47
C THR A 14 23.04 -29.90 -24.69
N LEU A 15 21.90 -30.41 -25.18
CA LEU A 15 20.62 -30.39 -24.47
C LEU A 15 20.67 -31.17 -23.14
N GLN A 16 21.33 -32.32 -23.10
CA GLN A 16 21.54 -33.08 -21.87
C GLN A 16 22.36 -32.31 -20.85
N LYS A 17 23.47 -31.68 -21.26
CA LYS A 17 24.27 -30.84 -20.36
C LYS A 17 23.48 -29.66 -19.82
N LEU A 18 22.71 -29.01 -20.67
CA LEU A 18 21.82 -27.88 -20.26
C LEU A 18 20.76 -28.35 -19.28
N PHE A 19 20.14 -29.49 -19.51
CA PHE A 19 19.16 -30.09 -18.63
C PHE A 19 19.73 -30.46 -17.26
N ILE A 20 20.91 -31.08 -17.23
CA ILE A 20 21.62 -31.40 -15.98
C ILE A 20 21.96 -30.09 -15.22
N LEU A 21 22.46 -29.09 -15.92
CA LEU A 21 22.76 -27.79 -15.32
C LEU A 21 21.50 -27.15 -14.69
N LEU A 22 20.37 -27.14 -15.41
CA LEU A 22 19.11 -26.60 -14.91
C LEU A 22 18.60 -27.33 -13.66
N ILE A 23 18.66 -28.68 -13.67
CA ILE A 23 18.30 -29.50 -12.50
C ILE A 23 19.23 -29.19 -11.33
N SER A 24 20.53 -29.09 -11.57
CA SER A 24 21.51 -28.80 -10.51
C SER A 24 21.24 -27.42 -9.89
N VAL A 25 21.00 -26.39 -10.70
CA VAL A 25 20.66 -25.04 -10.22
C VAL A 25 19.37 -25.07 -9.45
N ALA A 26 18.33 -25.72 -9.96
CA ALA A 26 17.03 -25.83 -9.24
C ALA A 26 17.20 -26.55 -7.90
N THR A 27 17.96 -27.61 -7.85
CA THR A 27 18.25 -28.36 -6.61
C THR A 27 18.99 -27.49 -5.59
N ILE A 28 20.01 -26.75 -6.04
CA ILE A 28 20.76 -25.85 -5.17
C ILE A 28 19.82 -24.76 -4.60
N LEU A 29 18.98 -24.17 -5.44
CA LEU A 29 18.01 -23.15 -4.98
C LEU A 29 17.03 -23.71 -3.95
N LEU A 30 16.48 -24.91 -4.17
CA LEU A 30 15.58 -25.58 -3.23
C LEU A 30 16.26 -25.89 -1.90
N ILE A 31 17.48 -26.40 -1.93
CA ILE A 31 18.25 -26.68 -0.70
C ILE A 31 18.54 -25.36 0.04
N THR A 32 18.94 -24.32 -0.69
CA THR A 32 19.20 -23.01 -0.10
C THR A 32 17.94 -22.42 0.51
N ASP A 33 16.81 -22.50 -0.17
CA ASP A 33 15.51 -22.03 0.32
C ASP A 33 15.10 -22.75 1.61
N TRP A 34 15.27 -24.09 1.63
CA TRP A 34 14.99 -24.90 2.83
C TRP A 34 15.93 -24.54 3.99
N LEU A 35 17.23 -24.36 3.74
CA LEU A 35 18.21 -23.95 4.76
C LEU A 35 17.86 -22.56 5.34
N VAL A 36 17.52 -21.61 4.46
CA VAL A 36 17.06 -20.26 4.88
C VAL A 36 15.86 -20.40 5.80
N GLY A 37 14.83 -21.17 5.41
CA GLY A 37 13.67 -21.42 6.25
C GLY A 37 14.00 -21.98 7.64
N ARG A 38 15.04 -22.83 7.74
CA ARG A 38 15.54 -23.36 9.02
C ARG A 38 16.28 -22.33 9.87
N LEU A 39 16.92 -21.36 9.24
CA LEU A 39 17.71 -20.33 9.93
C LEU A 39 16.88 -19.12 10.34
N ILE A 40 15.74 -18.85 9.67
CA ILE A 40 14.88 -17.70 9.96
C ILE A 40 14.56 -17.52 11.44
N PRO A 41 14.13 -18.55 12.22
CA PRO A 41 13.78 -18.37 13.63
C PRO A 41 14.95 -17.87 14.50
N TYR A 42 16.20 -18.07 14.05
CA TYR A 42 17.41 -17.61 14.73
C TYR A 42 17.86 -16.20 14.28
N ILE A 43 17.35 -15.73 13.14
CA ILE A 43 17.71 -14.45 12.52
C ILE A 43 16.70 -13.38 12.88
N THR A 44 15.41 -13.71 12.81
CA THR A 44 14.33 -12.76 13.07
C THR A 44 13.07 -13.46 13.60
N THR A 45 12.35 -12.78 14.47
CA THR A 45 11.00 -13.15 14.90
C THR A 45 9.92 -12.42 14.09
N GLU A 46 10.34 -11.54 13.18
CA GLU A 46 9.44 -10.72 12.40
C GLU A 46 8.94 -11.45 11.15
N PRO A 47 7.69 -11.19 10.73
CA PRO A 47 7.21 -11.70 9.44
C PRO A 47 7.99 -11.10 8.28
N PRO A 48 7.96 -11.75 7.10
CA PRO A 48 8.71 -11.32 5.94
C PRO A 48 8.45 -9.86 5.57
N PHE A 49 9.51 -9.06 5.54
CA PHE A 49 9.45 -7.63 5.21
C PHE A 49 8.73 -7.36 3.88
N ILE A 50 9.00 -8.21 2.89
CA ILE A 50 8.50 -8.04 1.53
C ILE A 50 6.98 -8.21 1.41
N LEU A 51 6.38 -9.13 2.17
CA LEU A 51 4.94 -9.34 2.16
C LEU A 51 4.20 -8.14 2.75
N ARG A 52 4.82 -7.48 3.73
CA ARG A 52 4.31 -6.27 4.37
C ARG A 52 4.44 -5.05 3.46
N PHE A 53 5.64 -4.82 2.91
CA PHE A 53 5.93 -3.62 2.11
C PHE A 53 5.15 -3.56 0.80
N ALA A 54 4.99 -4.69 0.12
CA ALA A 54 4.31 -4.73 -1.17
C ALA A 54 2.80 -4.93 -1.07
N ASN A 55 2.28 -5.16 0.13
CA ASN A 55 0.87 -5.46 0.36
C ASN A 55 0.34 -6.55 -0.58
N VAL A 56 1.02 -7.67 -0.62
CA VAL A 56 0.70 -8.78 -1.54
C VAL A 56 -0.75 -9.26 -1.37
N PRO A 57 -1.31 -9.44 -0.15
CA PRO A 57 -2.71 -9.84 0.00
C PRO A 57 -3.70 -8.88 -0.63
N GLY A 58 -3.50 -7.57 -0.45
CA GLY A 58 -4.37 -6.56 -1.07
C GLY A 58 -4.30 -6.59 -2.61
N VAL A 59 -3.12 -6.79 -3.17
CA VAL A 59 -2.95 -6.92 -4.63
C VAL A 59 -3.58 -8.21 -5.16
N GLU A 60 -3.48 -9.33 -4.42
CA GLU A 60 -4.15 -10.58 -4.78
C GLU A 60 -5.67 -10.46 -4.77
N ALA A 61 -6.21 -9.81 -3.73
CA ALA A 61 -7.64 -9.54 -3.65
C ALA A 61 -8.12 -8.66 -4.82
N LEU A 62 -7.35 -7.62 -5.19
CA LEU A 62 -7.64 -6.79 -6.35
C LEU A 62 -7.73 -7.62 -7.64
N TRP A 63 -6.78 -8.52 -7.86
CA TRP A 63 -6.81 -9.39 -9.03
C TRP A 63 -7.97 -10.38 -9.00
N ALA A 64 -8.28 -10.96 -7.83
CA ALA A 64 -9.41 -11.85 -7.68
C ALA A 64 -10.76 -11.15 -8.00
N PHE A 65 -10.93 -9.90 -7.56
CA PHE A 65 -12.10 -9.09 -7.93
C PHE A 65 -12.15 -8.80 -9.43
N SER A 66 -11.02 -8.47 -10.04
CA SER A 66 -10.94 -8.23 -11.49
C SER A 66 -11.31 -9.48 -12.29
N GLU A 67 -10.84 -10.65 -11.89
CA GLU A 67 -11.16 -11.94 -12.53
C GLU A 67 -12.66 -12.32 -12.36
N ALA A 68 -13.25 -11.94 -11.25
CA ALA A 68 -14.68 -12.15 -10.98
C ALA A 68 -15.57 -11.05 -11.61
N GLU A 69 -14.98 -10.12 -12.39
CA GLU A 69 -15.67 -8.96 -12.98
C GLU A 69 -16.37 -8.06 -11.92
N VAL A 70 -15.91 -8.12 -10.69
CA VAL A 70 -16.37 -7.26 -9.60
C VAL A 70 -15.58 -5.96 -9.63
N LYS A 71 -16.27 -4.82 -9.51
CA LYS A 71 -15.65 -3.49 -9.44
C LYS A 71 -15.48 -3.06 -7.98
N PRO A 72 -14.33 -3.30 -7.34
CA PRO A 72 -14.14 -2.95 -5.95
C PRO A 72 -13.92 -1.45 -5.76
N ILE A 73 -14.14 -0.99 -4.53
CA ILE A 73 -13.62 0.28 -4.03
C ILE A 73 -12.18 0.04 -3.60
N ILE A 74 -11.26 0.90 -4.06
CA ILE A 74 -9.84 0.76 -3.76
C ILE A 74 -9.40 1.83 -2.77
N PHE A 75 -8.72 1.39 -1.72
CA PHE A 75 -7.92 2.26 -0.87
C PHE A 75 -6.45 2.09 -1.24
N THR A 76 -5.76 3.20 -1.53
CA THR A 76 -4.31 3.23 -1.80
C THR A 76 -3.67 4.42 -1.11
N GLY A 77 -2.37 4.37 -0.87
CA GLY A 77 -1.62 5.42 -0.18
C GLY A 77 -0.44 4.85 0.60
N SER A 78 0.05 5.63 1.55
CA SER A 78 1.19 5.27 2.38
C SER A 78 0.81 4.33 3.55
N SER A 79 1.73 4.18 4.50
CA SER A 79 1.50 3.44 5.74
C SER A 79 0.29 3.94 6.53
N GLN A 80 -0.06 5.23 6.46
CA GLN A 80 -1.24 5.76 7.14
C GLN A 80 -2.53 5.15 6.59
N THR A 81 -2.63 4.95 5.29
CA THR A 81 -3.77 4.27 4.66
C THR A 81 -3.71 2.76 4.90
N TYR A 82 -2.51 2.18 4.76
CA TYR A 82 -2.28 0.75 4.96
C TYR A 82 -2.72 0.25 6.34
N THR A 83 -2.38 1.03 7.38
CA THR A 83 -2.69 0.67 8.78
C THR A 83 -3.94 1.36 9.32
N GLY A 84 -4.47 2.34 8.60
CA GLY A 84 -5.57 3.19 9.06
C GLY A 84 -6.93 2.85 8.46
N ILE A 85 -7.01 2.05 7.40
CA ILE A 85 -8.27 1.72 6.73
C ILE A 85 -8.44 0.22 6.58
N SER A 86 -9.44 -0.32 7.30
CA SER A 86 -9.87 -1.71 7.19
C SER A 86 -11.00 -1.86 6.18
N PRO A 87 -10.78 -2.54 5.05
CA PRO A 87 -11.84 -2.83 4.10
C PRO A 87 -12.99 -3.66 4.71
N HIS A 88 -12.69 -4.60 5.59
CA HIS A 88 -13.71 -5.38 6.28
C HIS A 88 -14.67 -4.50 7.09
N VAL A 89 -14.13 -3.61 7.92
CA VAL A 89 -14.95 -2.70 8.75
C VAL A 89 -15.74 -1.72 7.86
N PHE A 90 -15.13 -1.20 6.80
CA PHE A 90 -15.79 -0.35 5.83
C PHE A 90 -16.96 -1.08 5.15
N ASN A 91 -16.74 -2.28 4.62
CA ASN A 91 -17.75 -3.10 3.93
C ASN A 91 -18.93 -3.45 4.87
N GLU A 92 -18.63 -3.93 6.09
CA GLU A 92 -19.65 -4.26 7.08
C GLU A 92 -20.49 -3.03 7.47
N ARG A 93 -19.84 -1.88 7.72
CA ARG A 93 -20.53 -0.65 8.05
C ARG A 93 -21.42 -0.20 6.90
N LEU A 94 -20.91 -0.21 5.69
CA LEU A 94 -21.65 0.21 4.50
C LEU A 94 -22.84 -0.72 4.23
N LYS A 95 -22.67 -2.03 4.36
CA LYS A 95 -23.75 -3.01 4.26
C LYS A 95 -24.84 -2.77 5.32
N SER A 96 -24.45 -2.42 6.55
CA SER A 96 -25.41 -2.13 7.62
C SER A 96 -26.29 -0.91 7.36
N ILE A 97 -25.75 0.09 6.60
CA ILE A 97 -26.46 1.34 6.29
C ILE A 97 -27.25 1.21 4.99
N THR A 98 -26.66 0.63 3.94
CA THR A 98 -27.23 0.65 2.58
C THR A 98 -27.95 -0.63 2.22
N HIS A 99 -27.75 -1.70 2.98
CA HIS A 99 -28.21 -3.07 2.68
C HIS A 99 -27.65 -3.63 1.36
N GLN A 100 -26.53 -3.06 0.86
CA GLN A 100 -25.86 -3.50 -0.34
C GLN A 100 -24.52 -4.16 -0.01
N ASP A 101 -24.20 -5.24 -0.71
CA ASP A 101 -22.89 -5.86 -0.66
C ASP A 101 -21.93 -5.07 -1.55
N ILE A 102 -20.98 -4.39 -0.94
CA ILE A 102 -19.95 -3.63 -1.61
C ILE A 102 -18.60 -4.25 -1.24
N ASN A 103 -17.74 -4.38 -2.22
CA ASN A 103 -16.41 -4.93 -2.03
C ASN A 103 -15.38 -3.81 -2.04
N SER A 104 -14.47 -3.82 -1.09
CA SER A 104 -13.34 -2.92 -1.07
C SER A 104 -12.04 -3.66 -0.76
N VAL A 105 -10.92 -3.07 -1.15
CA VAL A 105 -9.59 -3.62 -0.91
C VAL A 105 -8.59 -2.50 -0.65
N ASN A 106 -7.63 -2.76 0.23
CA ASN A 106 -6.53 -1.84 0.54
C ASN A 106 -5.26 -2.33 -0.16
N VAL A 107 -4.77 -1.58 -1.15
CA VAL A 107 -3.53 -1.86 -1.89
C VAL A 107 -2.41 -0.87 -1.55
N SER A 108 -2.55 -0.17 -0.43
CA SER A 108 -1.57 0.80 0.04
C SER A 108 -0.22 0.16 0.33
N VAL A 109 0.83 0.97 0.29
CA VAL A 109 2.22 0.54 0.46
C VAL A 109 2.92 1.37 1.50
N VAL A 110 3.56 0.71 2.44
CA VAL A 110 4.36 1.39 3.47
C VAL A 110 5.44 2.26 2.82
N GLY A 111 5.56 3.50 3.27
CA GLY A 111 6.56 4.44 2.75
C GLY A 111 6.22 5.04 1.37
N SER A 112 5.05 4.78 0.82
CA SER A 112 4.66 5.33 -0.48
C SER A 112 4.59 6.85 -0.47
N VAL A 113 5.02 7.43 -1.59
CA VAL A 113 4.98 8.87 -1.88
C VAL A 113 4.23 9.11 -3.20
N VAL A 114 3.87 10.35 -3.51
CA VAL A 114 3.05 10.67 -4.69
C VAL A 114 3.64 10.12 -5.99
N THR A 115 4.96 10.08 -6.12
CA THR A 115 5.66 9.49 -7.29
C THR A 115 5.31 8.02 -7.47
N VAL A 116 5.33 7.26 -6.39
CA VAL A 116 5.00 5.83 -6.38
C VAL A 116 3.50 5.62 -6.60
N GLU A 117 2.67 6.38 -5.90
CA GLU A 117 1.21 6.25 -6.01
C GLU A 117 0.69 6.59 -7.40
N ARG A 118 1.25 7.59 -8.07
CA ARG A 118 0.93 7.87 -9.49
C ARG A 118 1.12 6.63 -10.37
N ASP A 119 2.23 5.94 -10.20
CA ASP A 119 2.56 4.76 -11.00
C ASP A 119 1.70 3.55 -10.60
N VAL A 120 1.40 3.39 -9.30
CA VAL A 120 0.49 2.37 -8.78
C VAL A 120 -0.92 2.56 -9.31
N ILE A 121 -1.47 3.77 -9.19
CA ILE A 121 -2.82 4.08 -9.67
C ILE A 121 -2.92 3.83 -11.17
N ARG A 122 -1.96 4.38 -11.95
CA ARG A 122 -1.97 4.26 -13.41
C ARG A 122 -1.79 2.83 -13.90
N ASN A 123 -0.84 2.10 -13.32
CA ASN A 123 -0.34 0.86 -13.90
C ASN A 123 -0.90 -0.40 -13.23
N LEU A 124 -1.36 -0.31 -11.98
CA LEU A 124 -1.93 -1.44 -11.26
C LEU A 124 -3.45 -1.26 -11.05
N ILE A 125 -3.88 -0.12 -10.51
CA ILE A 125 -5.26 0.01 -10.04
C ILE A 125 -6.23 0.24 -11.21
N ILE A 126 -6.00 1.26 -12.04
CA ILE A 126 -6.89 1.60 -13.16
C ILE A 126 -7.13 0.41 -14.12
N PRO A 127 -6.10 -0.39 -14.51
CA PRO A 127 -6.31 -1.54 -15.37
C PRO A 127 -7.20 -2.65 -14.80
N ASN A 128 -7.45 -2.66 -13.49
CA ASN A 128 -8.36 -3.59 -12.82
C ASN A 128 -9.79 -3.04 -12.64
N HIS A 129 -10.12 -1.97 -13.36
CA HIS A 129 -11.47 -1.41 -13.48
C HIS A 129 -12.20 -1.16 -12.16
N PRO A 130 -11.59 -0.46 -11.18
CA PRO A 130 -12.24 -0.20 -9.91
C PRO A 130 -13.48 0.68 -10.07
N GLN A 131 -14.39 0.62 -9.09
CA GLN A 131 -15.53 1.53 -9.03
C GLN A 131 -15.08 2.94 -8.62
N ILE A 132 -14.29 3.02 -7.55
CA ILE A 132 -13.75 4.26 -6.98
C ILE A 132 -12.36 3.98 -6.43
N ILE A 133 -11.49 4.99 -6.52
CA ILE A 133 -10.17 5.00 -5.87
C ILE A 133 -10.18 6.07 -4.77
N PHE A 134 -9.94 5.66 -3.54
CA PHE A 134 -9.57 6.54 -2.45
C PHE A 134 -8.06 6.58 -2.31
N TYR A 135 -7.46 7.71 -2.64
CA TYR A 135 -6.04 7.93 -2.42
C TYR A 135 -5.82 8.63 -1.07
N GLY A 136 -5.40 7.86 -0.07
CA GLY A 136 -5.02 8.37 1.23
C GLY A 136 -3.71 9.17 1.13
N ILE A 137 -3.82 10.47 1.34
CA ILE A 137 -2.72 11.40 1.17
C ILE A 137 -2.37 12.10 2.47
N GLU A 138 -1.09 12.36 2.66
CA GLU A 138 -0.52 13.03 3.82
C GLU A 138 0.60 14.00 3.41
N MET A 139 0.98 14.93 4.29
CA MET A 139 2.02 15.91 4.00
C MET A 139 3.34 15.26 3.59
N ARG A 140 3.78 14.20 4.29
CA ARG A 140 5.02 13.50 3.95
C ARG A 140 5.01 12.94 2.52
N ALA A 141 3.87 12.42 2.08
CA ALA A 141 3.74 11.85 0.74
C ALA A 141 3.94 12.89 -0.38
N LEU A 142 3.72 14.17 -0.08
CA LEU A 142 3.93 15.29 -1.00
C LEU A 142 5.24 16.06 -0.73
N LYS A 143 5.96 15.76 0.35
CA LYS A 143 7.21 16.47 0.64
C LYS A 143 8.27 16.14 -0.41
N THR A 144 8.92 17.17 -0.96
CA THR A 144 9.91 17.02 -2.05
C THR A 144 11.02 16.07 -1.67
N GLU A 145 11.60 16.23 -0.49
CA GLU A 145 12.72 15.42 -0.02
C GLU A 145 12.37 13.95 0.17
N SER A 146 11.10 13.64 0.41
CA SER A 146 10.63 12.26 0.56
C SER A 146 10.55 11.50 -0.76
N GLN A 147 10.52 12.20 -1.91
CA GLN A 147 10.30 11.56 -3.21
C GLN A 147 11.45 10.65 -3.65
N ASP A 148 12.68 10.97 -3.27
CA ASP A 148 13.86 10.21 -3.69
C ASP A 148 14.16 9.03 -2.76
N GLU A 149 13.98 9.17 -1.45
CA GLU A 149 14.34 8.14 -0.47
C GLU A 149 13.46 6.90 -0.58
N ASP A 150 12.16 7.08 -0.74
CA ASP A 150 11.19 5.98 -0.72
C ASP A 150 10.95 5.37 -2.11
N TYR A 151 11.26 6.11 -3.20
CA TYR A 151 11.09 5.64 -4.57
C TYR A 151 11.85 4.34 -4.85
N TYR A 152 13.10 4.24 -4.39
CA TYR A 152 13.93 3.06 -4.62
C TYR A 152 13.47 1.81 -3.86
N LEU A 153 12.94 1.97 -2.66
CA LEU A 153 12.49 0.83 -1.85
C LEU A 153 11.20 0.20 -2.40
N VAL A 154 10.26 1.03 -2.84
CA VAL A 154 8.92 0.57 -3.24
C VAL A 154 8.83 0.32 -4.74
N SER A 155 9.39 1.21 -5.58
CA SER A 155 9.29 1.08 -7.04
C SER A 155 10.10 -0.08 -7.57
N ASP A 156 11.31 -0.29 -7.05
CA ASP A 156 12.18 -1.37 -7.51
C ASP A 156 11.57 -2.74 -7.22
N PHE A 157 10.93 -2.89 -6.07
CA PHE A 157 10.25 -4.11 -5.69
C PHE A 157 8.96 -4.34 -6.49
N ARG A 158 8.06 -3.35 -6.54
CA ARG A 158 6.84 -3.46 -7.34
C ARG A 158 7.14 -3.65 -8.83
N ASN A 159 8.07 -2.91 -9.38
CA ASN A 159 8.46 -3.04 -10.77
C ASN A 159 9.15 -4.39 -11.06
N LYS A 160 9.93 -4.92 -10.13
CA LYS A 160 10.60 -6.21 -10.30
C LYS A 160 9.70 -7.40 -10.05
N VAL A 161 8.80 -7.32 -9.09
CA VAL A 161 7.95 -8.44 -8.66
C VAL A 161 6.59 -8.44 -9.35
N LEU A 162 5.94 -7.27 -9.44
CA LEU A 162 4.63 -7.15 -10.06
C LEU A 162 4.72 -6.90 -11.58
N GLY A 163 5.94 -6.72 -12.08
CA GLY A 163 6.24 -6.41 -13.49
C GLY A 163 6.13 -4.93 -13.78
N ASN A 164 7.02 -4.43 -14.66
CA ASN A 164 6.83 -3.13 -15.28
C ASN A 164 5.46 -3.17 -15.95
N ALA A 165 4.54 -2.41 -15.47
CA ALA A 165 3.11 -2.47 -15.76
C ALA A 165 2.74 -1.98 -17.16
N VAL A 166 3.66 -1.98 -18.09
CA VAL A 166 3.37 -1.78 -19.52
C VAL A 166 2.73 -3.02 -20.15
N SER A 167 2.86 -4.18 -19.51
CA SER A 167 2.07 -5.37 -19.85
C SER A 167 1.69 -6.06 -18.55
N GLN A 168 0.40 -6.25 -18.32
CA GLN A 168 -0.05 -7.15 -17.26
C GLN A 168 0.74 -8.46 -17.43
N PRO A 169 1.38 -8.99 -16.37
CA PRO A 169 2.03 -10.27 -16.48
C PRO A 169 0.98 -11.29 -16.96
N THR A 170 1.36 -12.16 -17.88
CA THR A 170 0.46 -13.27 -18.25
C THR A 170 -0.01 -13.94 -16.96
N PRO A 171 -1.26 -14.43 -16.87
CA PRO A 171 -1.76 -15.08 -15.66
C PRO A 171 -0.77 -16.09 -15.06
N ILE A 172 -0.16 -16.91 -15.91
CA ILE A 172 0.86 -17.91 -15.50
C ILE A 172 2.08 -17.26 -14.84
N ARG A 173 2.59 -16.15 -15.37
CA ARG A 173 3.75 -15.45 -14.79
C ARG A 173 3.38 -14.80 -13.45
N ARG A 174 2.19 -14.25 -13.35
CA ARG A 174 1.65 -13.71 -12.11
C ARG A 174 1.55 -14.79 -11.05
N ASP A 175 0.92 -15.91 -11.36
CA ASP A 175 0.71 -17.02 -10.43
C ASP A 175 2.03 -17.61 -9.92
N ILE A 176 3.00 -17.75 -10.80
CA ILE A 176 4.36 -18.21 -10.41
C ILE A 176 5.02 -17.21 -9.46
N LEU A 177 4.94 -15.90 -9.74
CA LEU A 177 5.54 -14.87 -8.88
C LEU A 177 4.87 -14.82 -7.51
N VAL A 178 3.56 -14.85 -7.46
CA VAL A 178 2.79 -14.89 -6.21
C VAL A 178 3.09 -16.16 -5.43
N TRP A 179 3.15 -17.32 -6.11
CA TRP A 179 3.51 -18.59 -5.48
C TRP A 179 4.92 -18.54 -4.87
N LEU A 180 5.90 -18.02 -5.59
CA LEU A 180 7.27 -17.85 -5.10
C LEU A 180 7.33 -16.91 -3.89
N LEU A 181 6.60 -15.80 -3.91
CA LEU A 181 6.50 -14.86 -2.78
C LEU A 181 5.88 -15.51 -1.53
N LYS A 182 4.95 -16.43 -1.71
CA LYS A 182 4.28 -17.12 -0.59
C LYS A 182 5.07 -18.31 -0.05
N HIS A 183 5.86 -18.98 -0.89
CA HIS A 183 6.42 -20.29 -0.56
C HIS A 183 7.95 -20.33 -0.52
N SER A 184 8.65 -19.31 -1.08
CA SER A 184 10.11 -19.25 -1.02
C SER A 184 10.59 -18.41 0.14
N ASN A 185 11.19 -19.04 1.12
CA ASN A 185 11.84 -18.39 2.26
C ASN A 185 12.97 -17.45 1.81
N LEU A 186 13.73 -17.86 0.81
CA LEU A 186 14.82 -17.07 0.25
C LEU A 186 14.32 -15.73 -0.31
N ILE A 187 13.17 -15.73 -0.98
CA ILE A 187 12.57 -14.52 -1.53
C ILE A 187 11.91 -13.69 -0.43
N GLN A 188 11.17 -14.34 0.45
CA GLN A 188 10.46 -13.66 1.54
C GLN A 188 11.40 -12.93 2.51
N TYR A 189 12.48 -13.57 2.91
CA TYR A 189 13.38 -13.08 3.94
C TYR A 189 14.71 -12.52 3.41
N ARG A 190 14.85 -12.32 2.09
CA ARG A 190 16.09 -11.82 1.47
C ARG A 190 16.59 -10.52 2.11
N ASP A 191 15.69 -9.61 2.43
CA ASP A 191 16.05 -8.32 3.01
C ASP A 191 16.41 -8.45 4.48
N ASN A 192 15.68 -9.24 5.25
CA ASN A 192 16.04 -9.59 6.62
C ASN A 192 17.43 -10.24 6.69
N PHE A 193 17.73 -11.11 5.69
CA PHE A 193 19.01 -11.80 5.62
C PHE A 193 20.15 -10.86 5.23
N ARG A 194 19.92 -9.97 4.25
CA ARG A 194 20.86 -8.93 3.87
C ARG A 194 21.20 -8.03 5.06
N ASP A 195 20.21 -7.59 5.79
CA ASP A 195 20.38 -6.68 6.93
C ASP A 195 21.09 -7.38 8.10
N TRP A 196 20.81 -8.66 8.31
CA TRP A 196 21.54 -9.47 9.26
C TRP A 196 23.02 -9.64 8.87
N LEU A 197 23.32 -9.95 7.59
CA LEU A 197 24.69 -10.09 7.08
C LEU A 197 25.47 -8.79 7.13
N SER A 198 24.82 -7.65 6.89
CA SER A 198 25.45 -6.33 6.92
C SER A 198 25.70 -5.82 8.34
N GLY A 199 25.29 -6.55 9.39
CA GLY A 199 25.39 -6.12 10.77
C GLY A 199 24.45 -4.96 11.12
N ILE A 200 23.61 -4.53 10.19
CA ILE A 200 22.52 -3.60 10.43
C ILE A 200 21.49 -4.40 11.22
N ARG A 201 21.53 -4.32 12.53
CA ARG A 201 20.38 -4.76 13.33
C ARG A 201 19.20 -3.94 12.86
N LEU A 202 18.18 -4.62 12.33
CA LEU A 202 16.91 -3.99 12.06
C LEU A 202 16.53 -3.18 13.30
N ILE A 203 16.48 -1.89 13.05
CA ILE A 203 16.30 -0.86 14.03
C ILE A 203 15.03 -1.16 14.80
N ASN A 204 15.12 -1.05 16.11
CA ASN A 204 14.04 -1.11 17.07
C ASN A 204 13.55 -2.51 17.49
N LYS A 205 14.37 -3.19 18.28
CA LYS A 205 13.84 -4.06 19.32
C LYS A 205 12.97 -3.21 20.26
N GLY A 206 11.67 -3.17 20.02
CA GLY A 206 10.72 -2.46 20.87
C GLY A 206 9.48 -1.93 20.19
N GLU A 207 9.51 -1.69 18.89
CA GLU A 207 8.28 -1.42 18.14
C GLU A 207 7.70 -2.76 17.71
N GLU A 208 6.61 -3.18 18.31
CA GLU A 208 5.77 -4.25 17.76
C GLU A 208 5.22 -3.73 16.44
N LEU A 209 5.98 -3.98 15.41
CA LEU A 209 5.63 -3.64 14.05
C LEU A 209 4.41 -4.47 13.65
N LEU A 210 3.64 -3.92 12.75
CA LEU A 210 2.47 -4.43 12.07
C LEU A 210 2.12 -5.88 12.40
N THR A 211 0.95 -6.11 12.92
CA THR A 211 0.31 -7.42 12.97
C THR A 211 0.22 -8.02 11.57
N SER A 212 -0.23 -9.24 11.43
CA SER A 212 -0.44 -9.87 10.12
C SER A 212 -1.32 -8.99 9.22
N VAL A 213 -0.99 -8.95 7.93
CA VAL A 213 -1.85 -8.36 6.90
C VAL A 213 -3.04 -9.28 6.69
N ASP A 214 -4.26 -8.74 6.65
CA ASP A 214 -5.46 -9.50 6.33
C ASP A 214 -5.60 -9.80 4.83
N ASP A 215 -6.61 -10.55 4.44
CA ASP A 215 -6.86 -10.96 3.06
C ASP A 215 -7.30 -9.82 2.13
N LEU A 216 -7.74 -8.70 2.69
CA LEU A 216 -8.08 -7.47 1.94
C LEU A 216 -7.00 -6.38 2.04
N GLY A 217 -5.84 -6.70 2.58
CA GLY A 217 -4.64 -5.84 2.57
C GLY A 217 -4.55 -4.84 3.70
N PHE A 218 -5.27 -4.99 4.80
CA PHE A 218 -5.14 -4.16 5.98
C PHE A 218 -4.18 -4.76 7.00
N ALA A 219 -3.30 -3.94 7.56
CA ALA A 219 -2.34 -4.35 8.58
C ALA A 219 -2.38 -3.39 9.78
N PRO A 220 -3.17 -3.66 10.81
CA PRO A 220 -3.35 -2.75 11.93
C PRO A 220 -2.10 -2.64 12.80
N PHE A 221 -1.87 -1.46 13.35
CA PHE A 221 -1.00 -1.30 14.50
C PHE A 221 -1.72 -1.72 15.79
N PRO A 222 -0.99 -2.30 16.77
CA PRO A 222 -1.57 -2.67 18.05
C PRO A 222 -2.07 -1.43 18.82
N ASN A 223 -2.92 -1.68 19.84
CA ASN A 223 -3.45 -0.65 20.73
C ASN A 223 -2.41 -0.09 21.73
N LYS A 224 -1.23 0.26 21.24
CA LYS A 224 -0.19 0.91 22.05
C LYS A 224 -0.04 2.35 21.58
N ILE A 225 0.14 3.27 22.52
CA ILE A 225 0.62 4.60 22.22
C ILE A 225 2.10 4.46 21.91
N GLY A 226 2.45 4.68 20.65
CA GLY A 226 3.83 4.58 20.15
C GLY A 226 4.70 5.69 20.75
N GLN A 227 5.99 5.42 20.82
CA GLN A 227 7.00 6.36 21.32
C GLN A 227 7.76 7.02 20.16
N SER A 228 8.33 8.17 20.46
CA SER A 228 9.26 8.99 19.69
C SER A 228 8.61 10.00 18.73
N GLU A 229 8.40 11.15 19.27
CA GLU A 229 7.72 12.27 18.61
C GLU A 229 8.63 13.01 17.61
N ALA A 230 9.88 13.25 17.96
CA ALA A 230 10.78 14.11 17.19
C ALA A 230 11.10 13.56 15.78
N ASN A 231 11.33 12.25 15.66
CA ASN A 231 11.66 11.63 14.38
C ASN A 231 10.47 11.58 13.43
N ILE A 232 9.25 11.53 13.96
CA ILE A 232 8.03 11.51 13.13
C ILE A 232 7.76 12.92 12.61
N ILE A 233 7.88 13.94 13.45
CA ILE A 233 7.66 15.34 13.09
C ILE A 233 8.61 15.77 11.98
N SER A 234 9.89 15.40 12.05
CA SER A 234 10.88 15.74 11.02
C SER A 234 10.58 15.17 9.63
N GLN A 235 9.73 14.14 9.55
CA GLN A 235 9.35 13.55 8.26
C GLN A 235 8.44 14.46 7.44
N PHE A 236 7.64 15.33 8.04
CA PHE A 236 6.70 16.19 7.32
C PHE A 236 6.97 17.69 7.48
N ILE A 237 7.82 18.12 8.42
CA ILE A 237 8.23 19.53 8.58
C ILE A 237 9.76 19.68 8.50
N PRO A 238 10.29 20.81 7.97
CA PRO A 238 9.53 21.80 7.24
C PRO A 238 8.88 21.20 5.99
N PHE A 239 7.65 21.60 5.70
CA PHE A 239 6.95 21.13 4.50
C PHE A 239 7.36 21.94 3.28
N THR A 240 7.85 21.23 2.26
CA THR A 240 8.20 21.79 0.96
C THR A 240 7.60 20.91 -0.13
N VAL A 241 7.12 21.52 -1.19
CA VAL A 241 6.61 20.82 -2.36
C VAL A 241 7.03 21.57 -3.63
N ASP A 242 7.81 20.92 -4.48
CA ASP A 242 8.24 21.49 -5.75
C ASP A 242 7.22 21.26 -6.86
N GLU A 243 7.45 21.91 -8.00
CA GLU A 243 6.57 21.80 -9.15
C GLU A 243 6.52 20.37 -9.70
N ALA A 244 7.64 19.66 -9.71
CA ALA A 244 7.71 18.28 -10.19
C ALA A 244 6.83 17.34 -9.36
N THR A 245 6.83 17.51 -8.04
CA THR A 245 6.00 16.75 -7.12
C THR A 245 4.52 17.09 -7.28
N ARG A 246 4.17 18.39 -7.41
CA ARG A 246 2.80 18.81 -7.69
C ARG A 246 2.28 18.23 -9.00
N GLN A 247 3.10 18.28 -10.06
CA GLN A 247 2.72 17.72 -11.34
C GLN A 247 2.38 16.22 -11.25
N LYS A 248 3.08 15.45 -10.43
CA LYS A 248 2.76 14.02 -10.21
C LYS A 248 1.39 13.83 -9.57
N LEU A 249 0.99 14.71 -8.65
CA LEU A 249 -0.35 14.69 -8.06
C LEU A 249 -1.42 15.08 -9.10
N ILE A 250 -1.14 16.09 -9.92
CA ILE A 250 -2.01 16.48 -11.03
C ILE A 250 -2.16 15.33 -12.03
N ASP A 251 -1.06 14.62 -12.35
CA ASP A 251 -1.08 13.46 -13.24
C ASP A 251 -2.00 12.34 -12.72
N ILE A 252 -2.09 12.14 -11.40
CA ILE A 252 -3.07 11.21 -10.81
C ILE A 252 -4.48 11.64 -11.18
N GLY A 253 -4.83 12.92 -11.01
CA GLY A 253 -6.14 13.46 -11.40
C GLY A 253 -6.44 13.26 -12.87
N ILE A 254 -5.47 13.55 -13.75
CA ILE A 254 -5.59 13.35 -15.20
C ILE A 254 -5.80 11.87 -15.54
N ASN A 255 -5.03 10.97 -14.96
CA ASN A 255 -5.15 9.52 -15.19
C ASN A 255 -6.53 8.99 -14.80
N CYS A 256 -7.05 9.42 -13.63
CA CYS A 256 -8.39 9.08 -13.19
C CYS A 256 -9.46 9.59 -14.17
N GLN A 257 -9.39 10.85 -14.54
CA GLN A 257 -10.33 11.44 -15.48
C GLN A 257 -10.32 10.75 -16.85
N GLN A 258 -9.13 10.48 -17.40
CA GLN A 258 -8.98 9.82 -18.71
C GLN A 258 -9.48 8.37 -18.70
N SER A 259 -9.37 7.69 -17.57
CA SER A 259 -9.87 6.31 -17.43
C SER A 259 -11.36 6.22 -17.10
N GLY A 260 -12.01 7.34 -16.80
CA GLY A 260 -13.40 7.36 -16.34
C GLY A 260 -13.61 6.78 -14.94
N VAL A 261 -12.53 6.61 -14.17
CA VAL A 261 -12.60 6.13 -12.79
C VAL A 261 -12.69 7.32 -11.84
N GLN A 262 -13.63 7.26 -10.92
CA GLN A 262 -13.73 8.29 -9.88
C GLN A 262 -12.59 8.13 -8.86
N CYS A 263 -11.81 9.19 -8.67
CA CYS A 263 -10.76 9.25 -7.67
C CYS A 263 -11.08 10.33 -6.64
N ILE A 264 -10.81 10.04 -5.38
CA ILE A 264 -11.06 10.94 -4.25
C ILE A 264 -9.77 10.98 -3.42
N LEU A 265 -9.27 12.19 -3.15
CA LEU A 265 -8.19 12.39 -2.19
C LEU A 265 -8.75 12.26 -0.78
N LEU A 266 -8.17 11.40 0.02
CA LEU A 266 -8.55 11.16 1.40
C LEU A 266 -7.47 11.73 2.31
N ASN A 267 -7.66 12.95 2.84
CA ASN A 267 -6.73 13.55 3.79
C ASN A 267 -6.89 12.87 5.14
N THR A 268 -5.91 12.04 5.50
CA THR A 268 -5.96 11.18 6.69
C THR A 268 -5.75 11.96 7.98
N PRO A 269 -6.37 11.57 9.10
CA PRO A 269 -6.22 12.28 10.37
C PRO A 269 -4.80 12.15 10.93
N LEU A 270 -4.25 13.28 11.40
CA LEU A 270 -3.03 13.35 12.19
C LEU A 270 -3.37 13.51 13.67
N HIS A 271 -2.45 13.08 14.53
CA HIS A 271 -2.55 13.35 15.95
C HIS A 271 -2.45 14.86 16.23
N GLU A 272 -3.24 15.37 17.17
CA GLU A 272 -3.29 16.81 17.49
C GLU A 272 -1.91 17.38 17.84
N LEU A 273 -1.08 16.63 18.56
CA LEU A 273 0.30 17.04 18.89
C LEU A 273 1.19 17.19 17.63
N ALA A 274 1.04 16.33 16.63
CA ALA A 274 1.77 16.47 15.37
C ALA A 274 1.35 17.74 14.64
N TYR A 275 0.05 17.99 14.62
CA TYR A 275 -0.51 19.15 13.92
C TYR A 275 -0.05 20.49 14.50
N GLN A 276 0.23 20.56 15.81
CA GLN A 276 0.73 21.78 16.46
C GLN A 276 2.08 22.27 15.94
N TYR A 277 2.86 21.39 15.29
CA TYR A 277 4.14 21.74 14.69
C TYR A 277 4.01 22.26 13.26
N ILE A 278 2.85 22.09 12.63
CA ILE A 278 2.59 22.56 11.26
C ILE A 278 2.22 24.05 11.33
N THR A 279 3.00 24.87 10.65
CA THR A 279 2.68 26.30 10.56
C THR A 279 1.50 26.55 9.62
N PRO A 280 0.74 27.65 9.81
CA PRO A 280 -0.35 28.00 8.90
C PRO A 280 0.08 28.15 7.44
N SER A 281 1.34 28.57 7.18
CA SER A 281 1.90 28.67 5.84
C SER A 281 2.17 27.30 5.21
N GLU A 282 2.67 26.34 5.98
CA GLU A 282 2.88 24.96 5.51
C GLU A 282 1.56 24.25 5.25
N GLU A 283 0.57 24.44 6.12
CA GLU A 283 -0.78 23.93 5.89
C GLU A 283 -1.40 24.51 4.62
N ALA A 284 -1.32 25.86 4.44
CA ALA A 284 -1.82 26.49 3.23
C ALA A 284 -1.13 25.97 1.98
N LEU A 285 0.21 25.75 2.02
CA LEU A 285 0.96 25.20 0.91
C LEU A 285 0.49 23.76 0.57
N TYR A 286 0.27 22.93 1.60
CA TYR A 286 -0.25 21.58 1.43
C TYR A 286 -1.67 21.57 0.83
N GLN A 287 -2.58 22.37 1.39
CA GLN A 287 -3.96 22.45 0.90
C GLN A 287 -4.02 22.96 -0.55
N ASN A 288 -3.17 23.93 -0.91
CA ASN A 288 -3.08 24.41 -2.29
C ASN A 288 -2.59 23.30 -3.23
N ALA A 289 -1.58 22.52 -2.83
CA ALA A 289 -1.11 21.40 -3.63
C ALA A 289 -2.19 20.33 -3.83
N LEU A 290 -2.99 20.03 -2.82
CA LEU A 290 -4.14 19.12 -2.96
C LEU A 290 -5.18 19.63 -3.95
N ALA A 291 -5.51 20.94 -3.88
CA ALA A 291 -6.51 21.56 -4.75
C ALA A 291 -6.07 21.57 -6.24
N GLU A 292 -4.77 21.64 -6.53
CA GLU A 292 -4.23 21.59 -7.90
C GLU A 292 -4.51 20.27 -8.61
N ALA A 293 -4.70 19.17 -7.88
CA ALA A 293 -5.05 17.86 -8.45
C ALA A 293 -6.45 17.83 -9.10
N LYS A 294 -7.31 18.80 -8.78
CA LYS A 294 -8.70 18.89 -9.27
C LYS A 294 -9.50 17.60 -9.01
N LEU A 295 -9.22 16.95 -7.91
CA LEU A 295 -9.94 15.78 -7.42
C LEU A 295 -10.81 16.19 -6.22
N PRO A 296 -11.95 15.54 -6.00
CA PRO A 296 -12.69 15.69 -4.76
C PRO A 296 -11.79 15.36 -3.56
N ILE A 297 -11.90 16.16 -2.49
CA ILE A 297 -11.11 15.96 -1.27
C ILE A 297 -12.07 15.67 -0.11
N TRP A 298 -11.86 14.54 0.55
CA TRP A 298 -12.47 14.22 1.83
C TRP A 298 -11.45 14.46 2.94
N ASP A 299 -11.58 15.57 3.61
CA ASP A 299 -10.61 16.00 4.64
C ASP A 299 -11.06 15.57 6.03
N PHE A 300 -10.41 14.54 6.54
CA PHE A 300 -10.56 14.04 7.92
C PHE A 300 -9.48 14.59 8.86
N ASN A 301 -8.60 15.48 8.38
CA ASN A 301 -7.60 16.14 9.21
C ASN A 301 -8.07 17.49 9.76
N THR A 302 -9.38 17.73 9.81
CA THR A 302 -9.96 18.91 10.42
C THR A 302 -9.75 18.92 11.93
N GLY A 303 -9.75 20.10 12.56
CA GLY A 303 -9.64 20.20 14.03
C GLY A 303 -10.76 19.47 14.76
N ALA A 304 -11.96 19.38 14.17
CA ALA A 304 -13.08 18.62 14.73
C ALA A 304 -12.80 17.11 14.70
N CYS A 305 -12.33 16.57 13.57
CA CYS A 305 -11.98 15.15 13.44
C CYS A 305 -10.81 14.77 14.34
N ARG A 306 -9.73 15.56 14.39
CA ARG A 306 -8.59 15.28 15.27
C ARG A 306 -8.99 15.16 16.74
N LYS A 307 -9.89 16.02 17.22
CA LYS A 307 -10.43 15.93 18.59
C LYS A 307 -11.24 14.66 18.81
N LEU A 308 -12.00 14.21 17.81
CA LEU A 308 -12.78 12.97 17.90
C LEU A 308 -11.93 11.71 17.98
N PHE A 309 -10.79 11.68 17.30
CA PHE A 309 -9.87 10.54 17.39
C PHE A 309 -9.19 10.48 18.76
N GLY A 310 -8.70 11.62 19.27
CA GLY A 310 -7.99 11.69 20.55
C GLY A 310 -6.77 10.77 20.62
N ASN A 311 -6.00 10.84 21.70
CA ASN A 311 -4.75 10.09 21.86
C ASN A 311 -4.94 8.56 21.82
N ALA A 312 -6.06 8.05 22.32
CA ALA A 312 -6.34 6.61 22.39
C ALA A 312 -6.54 5.94 21.04
N SER A 313 -6.72 6.72 19.97
CA SER A 313 -6.92 6.22 18.60
C SER A 313 -5.61 6.13 17.79
N PHE A 314 -4.49 6.57 18.36
CA PHE A 314 -3.23 6.60 17.65
C PHE A 314 -2.23 5.61 18.22
N PHE A 315 -1.45 5.01 17.33
CA PHE A 315 -0.26 4.25 17.67
C PHE A 315 0.94 5.18 17.92
N ASN A 316 1.09 6.17 17.05
CA ASN A 316 2.07 7.25 17.16
C ASN A 316 1.48 8.56 16.57
N LEU A 317 2.28 9.59 16.36
CA LEU A 317 1.78 10.89 15.94
C LEU A 317 1.15 10.94 14.52
N ASN A 318 1.42 9.96 13.69
CA ASN A 318 0.92 9.93 12.31
C ASN A 318 0.21 8.63 11.92
N HIS A 319 0.18 7.61 12.77
CA HIS A 319 -0.50 6.36 12.48
C HIS A 319 -1.62 6.09 13.49
N LEU A 320 -2.77 5.71 12.99
CA LEU A 320 -3.85 5.17 13.81
C LEU A 320 -3.47 3.79 14.34
N ASN A 321 -3.93 3.48 15.55
CA ASN A 321 -3.94 2.09 16.03
C ASN A 321 -5.21 1.38 15.54
N ILE A 322 -5.39 0.10 15.90
CA ILE A 322 -6.55 -0.69 15.44
C ILE A 322 -7.89 -0.03 15.77
N ARG A 323 -8.07 0.58 16.95
CA ARG A 323 -9.31 1.29 17.32
C ARG A 323 -9.53 2.53 16.47
N GLY A 324 -8.47 3.30 16.23
CA GLY A 324 -8.52 4.47 15.37
C GLY A 324 -8.83 4.10 13.93
N ALA A 325 -8.25 3.01 13.43
CA ALA A 325 -8.48 2.49 12.09
C ALA A 325 -9.92 2.00 11.89
N GLU A 326 -10.47 1.24 12.84
CA GLU A 326 -11.87 0.82 12.82
C GLU A 326 -12.81 2.03 12.79
N LYS A 327 -12.59 3.00 13.68
CA LYS A 327 -13.37 4.24 13.71
C LYS A 327 -13.28 5.00 12.41
N PHE A 328 -12.08 5.16 11.86
CA PHE A 328 -11.85 5.89 10.61
C PHE A 328 -12.53 5.19 9.43
N SER A 329 -12.43 3.86 9.34
CA SER A 329 -13.09 3.07 8.30
C SER A 329 -14.62 3.22 8.35
N GLN A 330 -15.21 3.22 9.55
CA GLN A 330 -16.65 3.48 9.73
C GLN A 330 -17.03 4.89 9.29
N MET A 331 -16.23 5.90 9.64
CA MET A 331 -16.50 7.30 9.24
C MET A 331 -16.44 7.46 7.72
N ILE A 332 -15.47 6.83 7.05
CA ILE A 332 -15.41 6.85 5.57
C ILE A 332 -16.65 6.18 4.98
N ALA A 333 -17.10 5.05 5.55
CA ALA A 333 -18.31 4.36 5.09
C ALA A 333 -19.58 5.24 5.27
N ASP A 334 -19.70 5.96 6.38
CA ASP A 334 -20.82 6.86 6.64
C ASP A 334 -20.83 8.04 5.64
N VAL A 335 -19.66 8.65 5.35
CA VAL A 335 -19.53 9.69 4.33
C VAL A 335 -19.85 9.14 2.95
N TYR A 336 -19.35 7.95 2.63
CA TYR A 336 -19.64 7.28 1.36
C TYR A 336 -21.14 7.03 1.18
N ALA A 337 -21.81 6.50 2.20
CA ALA A 337 -23.24 6.26 2.18
C ALA A 337 -24.03 7.58 2.02
N ASN A 338 -23.59 8.65 2.64
CA ASN A 338 -24.20 9.97 2.48
C ASN A 338 -24.07 10.49 1.03
N VAL A 339 -22.85 10.45 0.48
CA VAL A 339 -22.55 11.02 -0.85
C VAL A 339 -23.20 10.21 -1.97
N PHE A 340 -23.15 8.88 -1.92
CA PHE A 340 -23.56 8.01 -3.02
C PHE A 340 -24.94 7.38 -2.87
N PHE A 341 -25.48 7.34 -1.64
CA PHE A 341 -26.80 6.75 -1.36
C PHE A 341 -27.77 7.73 -0.71
N ASN A 342 -27.39 9.02 -0.55
CA ASN A 342 -28.20 10.04 0.08
C ASN A 342 -28.67 9.68 1.49
N THR A 343 -27.90 8.88 2.22
CA THR A 343 -28.22 8.55 3.61
C THR A 343 -27.89 9.74 4.51
N PRO A 344 -28.61 9.98 5.60
CA PRO A 344 -28.25 11.03 6.55
C PRO A 344 -26.83 10.79 7.09
N LEU A 345 -26.01 11.85 7.08
CA LEU A 345 -24.69 11.79 7.71
C LEU A 345 -24.86 11.65 9.22
N SER A 346 -24.37 10.59 9.79
CA SER A 346 -24.55 10.26 11.21
C SER A 346 -23.27 10.39 12.01
N GLY A 347 -23.41 10.78 13.27
CA GLY A 347 -22.35 10.68 14.27
C GLY A 347 -21.08 11.46 13.96
N ASP A 348 -19.95 10.81 14.20
CA ASP A 348 -18.60 11.38 14.11
C ASP A 348 -18.19 11.77 12.68
N ALA A 349 -18.79 11.18 11.68
CA ALA A 349 -18.47 11.43 10.26
C ALA A 349 -18.76 12.88 9.82
N GLY A 350 -19.64 13.58 10.51
CA GLY A 350 -19.94 15.00 10.27
C GLY A 350 -18.77 15.96 10.54
N CYS A 351 -17.66 15.48 11.09
CA CYS A 351 -16.45 16.28 11.27
C CYS A 351 -15.67 16.47 9.96
N ALA A 352 -15.85 15.60 8.97
CA ALA A 352 -15.13 15.65 7.70
C ALA A 352 -15.56 16.87 6.87
N LYS A 353 -14.59 17.52 6.22
CA LYS A 353 -14.84 18.57 5.24
C LYS A 353 -14.76 17.98 3.84
N LEU A 354 -15.84 18.08 3.08
CA LEU A 354 -15.89 17.58 1.70
C LEU A 354 -15.75 18.75 0.73
N SER A 355 -14.90 18.60 -0.27
CA SER A 355 -14.82 19.51 -1.42
C SER A 355 -15.04 18.72 -2.70
N SER A 356 -15.74 19.31 -3.64
CA SER A 356 -16.00 18.78 -4.98
C SER A 356 -14.90 19.20 -5.95
#